data_667bdadc5fa2e509ad67771044eba148
#
_entry.id   667bdadc5fa2e509ad67771044eba148
#
_cell.length_a   1.000
_cell.length_b   1.000
_cell.length_c   1.000
_cell.angle_alpha   90.00
_cell.angle_beta   90.00
_cell.angle_gamma   90.00
#
_symmetry.space_group_name_H-M   'P 1'
#
loop_
_entity.id
_entity.type
_entity.pdbx_description
1 polymer ?
#
loop_
_entity_poly.entity_id
_entity_poly.type
_entity_poly.pdbx_seq_one_letter_code
_entity_poly.pdbx_strand_id
1 'polypeptide(L)'
;MEQLIEFAMNHWVLVTSFSLVAGLLIFNLSHSDKNAVGPSAATELINSREAVVVDVRPAADFNKGHIINAINIPSNGFASQIGALNKYKDKPIIVSCRSGAQSSAACQHLKKAGFEVFNLKGGILAWQSDNLPVTRKKK
;
A
#
# COMPACT_ATOMS: atom_id res chain seq x y z
N MET A 1 -7.27 -33.06 29.40
CA MET A 1 -6.83 -33.41 28.03
C MET A 1 -7.89 -34.22 27.30
N GLU A 2 -8.47 -35.23 27.94
CA GLU A 2 -9.53 -36.09 27.35
C GLU A 2 -10.75 -35.29 26.89
N GLN A 3 -11.23 -34.33 27.68
CA GLN A 3 -12.38 -33.47 27.34
C GLN A 3 -12.15 -32.59 26.12
N LEU A 4 -10.91 -32.13 25.90
CA LEU A 4 -10.57 -31.34 24.72
C LEU A 4 -10.55 -32.18 23.45
N ILE A 5 -10.09 -33.42 23.55
CA ILE A 5 -10.05 -34.36 22.43
C ILE A 5 -11.49 -34.78 22.06
N GLU A 6 -12.30 -35.06 23.07
CA GLU A 6 -13.71 -35.42 22.87
C GLU A 6 -14.51 -34.25 22.27
N PHE A 7 -14.28 -33.03 22.73
CA PHE A 7 -14.86 -31.80 22.13
C PHE A 7 -14.46 -31.63 20.66
N ALA A 8 -13.18 -31.80 20.36
CA ALA A 8 -12.67 -31.65 18.99
C ALA A 8 -13.25 -32.72 18.05
N MET A 9 -13.42 -33.94 18.52
CA MET A 9 -14.03 -35.04 17.76
C MET A 9 -15.53 -34.83 17.53
N ASN A 10 -16.25 -34.35 18.53
CA ASN A 10 -17.69 -34.07 18.43
C ASN A 10 -18.01 -32.81 17.60
N HIS A 11 -17.07 -31.86 17.52
CA HIS A 11 -17.27 -30.59 16.82
C HIS A 11 -16.19 -30.33 15.76
N TRP A 12 -15.79 -31.39 15.05
CA TRP A 12 -14.71 -31.32 14.06
C TRP A 12 -14.91 -30.23 12.99
N VAL A 13 -16.17 -29.95 12.58
CA VAL A 13 -16.50 -28.91 11.64
C VAL A 13 -16.15 -27.50 12.20
N LEU A 14 -16.41 -27.27 13.49
CA LEU A 14 -16.06 -26.02 14.16
C LEU A 14 -14.54 -25.86 14.29
N VAL A 15 -13.86 -26.94 14.66
CA VAL A 15 -12.39 -26.94 14.81
C VAL A 15 -11.71 -26.70 13.47
N THR A 16 -12.16 -27.33 12.40
CA THR A 16 -11.59 -27.15 11.07
C THR A 16 -11.87 -25.77 10.51
N SER A 17 -13.09 -25.23 10.67
CA SER A 17 -13.41 -23.87 10.22
C SER A 17 -12.63 -22.80 10.99
N PHE A 18 -12.48 -22.96 12.30
CA PHE A 18 -11.67 -22.06 13.12
C PHE A 18 -10.19 -22.10 12.70
N SER A 19 -9.63 -23.30 12.49
CA SER A 19 -8.24 -23.47 12.05
C SER A 19 -7.99 -22.85 10.68
N LEU A 20 -8.96 -22.96 9.77
CA LEU A 20 -8.89 -22.35 8.44
C LEU A 20 -8.90 -20.84 8.53
N VAL A 21 -9.82 -20.27 9.32
CA VAL A 21 -9.89 -18.82 9.52
C VAL A 21 -8.63 -18.29 10.23
N ALA A 22 -8.17 -18.98 11.27
CA ALA A 22 -6.93 -18.63 11.95
C ALA A 22 -5.72 -18.70 11.01
N GLY A 23 -5.62 -19.76 10.20
CA GLY A 23 -4.59 -19.90 9.18
C GLY A 23 -4.61 -18.78 8.14
N LEU A 24 -5.78 -18.40 7.65
CA LEU A 24 -5.95 -17.28 6.72
C LEU A 24 -5.56 -15.94 7.36
N LEU A 25 -5.90 -15.73 8.63
CA LEU A 25 -5.51 -14.53 9.37
C LEU A 25 -4.00 -14.46 9.55
N ILE A 26 -3.37 -15.55 9.99
CA ILE A 26 -1.91 -15.62 10.16
C ILE A 26 -1.22 -15.40 8.81
N PHE A 27 -1.71 -16.03 7.74
CA PHE A 27 -1.19 -15.84 6.38
C PHE A 27 -1.29 -14.38 5.95
N ASN A 28 -2.43 -13.73 6.16
CA ASN A 28 -2.65 -12.32 5.82
C ASN A 28 -1.74 -11.38 6.62
N LEU A 29 -1.59 -11.62 7.93
CA LEU A 29 -0.69 -10.85 8.79
C LEU A 29 0.79 -11.06 8.46
N SER A 30 1.17 -12.26 8.04
CA SER A 30 2.54 -12.59 7.64
C SER A 30 2.92 -12.01 6.28
N HIS A 31 1.93 -11.73 5.43
CA HIS A 31 2.10 -11.07 4.14
C HIS A 31 2.03 -9.54 4.23
N SER A 32 2.18 -9.00 5.43
CA SER A 32 2.37 -7.55 5.60
C SER A 32 3.50 -7.07 4.69
N ASP A 33 3.21 -6.11 3.85
CA ASP A 33 4.17 -5.56 2.88
C ASP A 33 5.37 -4.99 3.64
N LYS A 34 6.51 -5.69 3.57
CA LYS A 34 7.77 -5.29 4.24
C LYS A 34 8.23 -3.89 3.81
N ASN A 35 7.71 -3.40 2.72
CA ASN A 35 8.02 -2.07 2.19
C ASN A 35 6.88 -1.07 2.46
N ALA A 36 5.94 -1.40 3.32
CA ALA A 36 4.93 -0.45 3.75
C ALA A 36 5.53 0.56 4.75
N VAL A 37 5.34 1.83 4.48
CA VAL A 37 5.78 2.95 5.34
C VAL A 37 4.59 3.79 5.74
N GLY A 38 4.54 4.18 7.00
CA GLY A 38 3.53 5.12 7.48
C GLY A 38 3.79 6.55 7.00
N PRO A 39 2.83 7.47 7.21
CA PRO A 39 2.97 8.86 6.75
C PRO A 39 4.21 9.58 7.29
N SER A 40 4.59 9.34 8.53
CA SER A 40 5.79 9.92 9.15
C SER A 40 7.08 9.47 8.47
N ALA A 41 7.24 8.15 8.27
CA ALA A 41 8.40 7.59 7.57
C ALA A 41 8.43 8.00 6.09
N ALA A 42 7.27 8.12 5.45
CA ALA A 42 7.17 8.64 4.08
C ALA A 42 7.64 10.10 4.00
N THR A 43 7.25 10.94 4.95
CA THR A 43 7.71 12.33 5.04
C THR A 43 9.22 12.41 5.20
N GLU A 44 9.80 11.55 6.04
CA GLU A 44 11.25 11.48 6.22
C GLU A 44 11.96 11.09 4.91
N LEU A 45 11.45 10.10 4.18
CA LEU A 45 12.00 9.72 2.87
C LEU A 45 11.91 10.85 1.85
N ILE A 46 10.81 11.60 1.84
CA ILE A 46 10.65 12.77 0.95
C ILE A 46 11.69 13.84 1.29
N ASN A 47 11.89 14.14 2.55
CA ASN A 47 12.76 15.21 3.00
C ASN A 47 14.26 14.85 2.91
N SER A 48 14.63 13.63 3.26
CA SER A 48 16.03 13.20 3.34
C SER A 48 16.58 12.60 2.05
N ARG A 49 15.74 11.93 1.28
CA ARG A 49 16.13 11.19 0.07
C ARG A 49 15.42 11.64 -1.20
N GLU A 50 14.70 12.73 -1.14
CA GLU A 50 13.93 13.28 -2.27
C GLU A 50 12.98 12.26 -2.91
N ALA A 51 12.35 11.41 -2.08
CA ALA A 51 11.43 10.38 -2.54
C ALA A 51 10.30 10.99 -3.39
N VAL A 52 9.96 10.30 -4.47
CA VAL A 52 8.90 10.71 -5.39
C VAL A 52 7.61 9.98 -5.02
N VAL A 53 6.54 10.72 -4.82
CA VAL A 53 5.21 10.14 -4.54
C VAL A 53 4.46 9.92 -5.85
N VAL A 54 3.98 8.70 -6.04
CA VAL A 54 3.13 8.30 -7.17
C VAL A 54 1.76 7.92 -6.65
N ASP A 55 0.74 8.68 -7.06
CA ASP A 55 -0.65 8.43 -6.69
C ASP A 55 -1.35 7.65 -7.79
N VAL A 56 -1.83 6.45 -7.45
CA VAL A 56 -2.47 5.52 -8.40
C VAL A 56 -3.99 5.61 -8.42
N ARG A 57 -4.56 6.59 -7.71
CA ARG A 57 -6.00 6.84 -7.76
C ARG A 57 -6.44 7.39 -9.12
N PRO A 58 -7.73 7.28 -9.46
CA PRO A 58 -8.28 7.98 -10.62
C PRO A 58 -8.00 9.48 -10.57
N ALA A 59 -7.81 10.09 -11.74
CA ALA A 59 -7.51 11.52 -11.86
C ALA A 59 -8.54 12.42 -11.16
N ALA A 60 -9.82 12.03 -11.17
CA ALA A 60 -10.88 12.76 -10.47
C ALA A 60 -10.63 12.86 -8.96
N ASP A 61 -10.18 11.79 -8.33
CA ASP A 61 -9.87 11.76 -6.89
C ASP A 61 -8.56 12.49 -6.60
N PHE A 62 -7.55 12.32 -7.45
CA PHE A 62 -6.28 13.05 -7.36
C PHE A 62 -6.50 14.57 -7.38
N ASN A 63 -7.36 15.06 -8.27
CA ASN A 63 -7.65 16.50 -8.40
C ASN A 63 -8.35 17.09 -7.18
N LYS A 64 -9.09 16.27 -6.41
CA LYS A 64 -9.79 16.71 -5.18
C LYS A 64 -8.83 16.95 -4.01
N GLY A 65 -7.68 16.33 -4.02
CA GLY A 65 -6.66 16.47 -3.00
C GLY A 65 -5.62 15.35 -3.11
N HIS A 66 -4.33 15.72 -3.13
CA HIS A 66 -3.21 14.79 -3.23
C HIS A 66 -2.00 15.31 -2.47
N ILE A 67 -1.04 14.44 -2.22
CA ILE A 67 0.23 14.79 -1.58
C ILE A 67 0.97 15.77 -2.49
N ILE A 68 1.59 16.79 -1.90
CA ILE A 68 2.32 17.84 -2.63
C ILE A 68 3.40 17.20 -3.52
N ASN A 69 3.48 17.65 -4.77
CA ASN A 69 4.40 17.15 -5.80
C ASN A 69 4.17 15.68 -6.22
N ALA A 70 3.06 15.06 -5.81
CA ALA A 70 2.74 13.71 -6.26
C ALA A 70 2.44 13.67 -7.77
N ILE A 71 2.88 12.58 -8.40
CA ILE A 71 2.61 12.29 -9.81
C ILE A 71 1.41 11.36 -9.87
N ASN A 72 0.39 11.68 -10.65
CA ASN A 72 -0.76 10.82 -10.84
C ASN A 72 -0.54 9.87 -12.01
N ILE A 73 -0.47 8.59 -11.71
CA ILE A 73 -0.48 7.50 -12.69
C ILE A 73 -1.55 6.52 -12.23
N PRO A 74 -2.78 6.60 -12.78
CA PRO A 74 -3.86 5.72 -12.37
C PRO A 74 -3.52 4.23 -12.49
N SER A 75 -4.01 3.41 -11.57
CA SER A 75 -3.74 1.97 -11.53
C SER A 75 -4.18 1.26 -12.82
N ASN A 76 -5.22 1.76 -13.45
CA ASN A 76 -5.63 1.29 -14.78
C ASN A 76 -4.60 1.74 -15.83
N GLY A 77 -3.88 0.77 -16.41
CA GLY A 77 -2.81 1.03 -17.36
C GLY A 77 -1.47 1.46 -16.74
N PHE A 78 -1.29 1.28 -15.44
CA PHE A 78 -0.06 1.66 -14.73
C PHE A 78 1.20 1.06 -15.37
N ALA A 79 1.16 -0.22 -15.71
CA ALA A 79 2.31 -0.93 -16.28
C ALA A 79 2.83 -0.30 -17.58
N SER A 80 1.94 0.25 -18.41
CA SER A 80 2.32 0.92 -19.67
C SER A 80 2.93 2.32 -19.46
N GLN A 81 2.76 2.91 -18.28
CA GLN A 81 3.20 4.27 -17.96
C GLN A 81 4.44 4.33 -17.07
N ILE A 82 4.98 3.18 -16.66
CA ILE A 82 6.19 3.11 -15.80
C ILE A 82 7.38 3.83 -16.43
N GLY A 83 7.49 3.84 -17.76
CA GLY A 83 8.54 4.54 -18.48
C GLY A 83 8.65 6.04 -18.14
N ALA A 84 7.55 6.68 -17.78
CA ALA A 84 7.55 8.08 -17.35
C ALA A 84 8.32 8.31 -16.03
N LEU A 85 8.54 7.25 -15.25
CA LEU A 85 9.27 7.30 -13.97
C LEU A 85 10.76 6.98 -14.10
N ASN A 86 11.26 6.62 -15.28
CA ASN A 86 12.66 6.25 -15.49
C ASN A 86 13.67 7.32 -15.03
N LYS A 87 13.31 8.59 -15.14
CA LYS A 87 14.11 9.71 -14.66
C LYS A 87 14.30 9.77 -13.14
N TYR A 88 13.53 8.98 -12.40
CA TYR A 88 13.57 8.91 -10.93
C TYR A 88 14.14 7.58 -10.41
N LYS A 89 14.83 6.81 -11.24
CA LYS A 89 15.36 5.48 -10.85
C LYS A 89 16.35 5.51 -9.69
N ASP A 90 17.02 6.62 -9.49
CA ASP A 90 17.97 6.88 -8.41
C ASP A 90 17.32 7.37 -7.11
N LYS A 91 16.01 7.59 -7.12
CA LYS A 91 15.24 8.06 -5.97
C LYS A 91 14.24 7.00 -5.49
N PRO A 92 13.95 6.94 -4.17
CA PRO A 92 12.85 6.12 -3.68
C PRO A 92 11.52 6.57 -4.26
N ILE A 93 10.65 5.62 -4.56
CA ILE A 93 9.28 5.90 -5.00
C ILE A 93 8.32 5.43 -3.90
N ILE A 94 7.43 6.32 -3.50
CA ILE A 94 6.36 6.04 -2.55
C ILE A 94 5.06 5.97 -3.34
N VAL A 95 4.42 4.79 -3.37
CA VAL A 95 3.15 4.62 -4.06
C VAL A 95 2.01 4.82 -3.08
N SER A 96 1.09 5.70 -3.43
CA SER A 96 -0.09 6.04 -2.65
C SER A 96 -1.36 5.71 -3.41
N CYS A 97 -2.33 5.15 -2.71
CA CYS A 97 -3.70 5.02 -3.16
C CYS A 97 -4.66 5.55 -2.07
N ARG A 98 -5.92 5.19 -2.11
CA ARG A 98 -6.87 5.64 -1.10
C ARG A 98 -6.56 5.05 0.28
N SER A 99 -6.34 3.74 0.39
CA SER A 99 -6.21 3.00 1.65
C SER A 99 -4.96 2.11 1.74
N GLY A 100 -4.13 2.05 0.71
CA GLY A 100 -2.94 1.20 0.64
C GLY A 100 -3.14 -0.15 -0.07
N ALA A 101 -4.37 -0.54 -0.40
CA ALA A 101 -4.65 -1.84 -1.02
C ALA A 101 -4.32 -1.88 -2.53
N GLN A 102 -4.72 -0.86 -3.28
CA GLN A 102 -4.51 -0.79 -4.74
C GLN A 102 -3.06 -0.51 -5.13
N SER A 103 -2.30 0.12 -4.26
CA SER A 103 -0.90 0.47 -4.50
C SER A 103 0.04 -0.73 -4.49
N SER A 104 -0.35 -1.85 -3.89
CA SER A 104 0.49 -3.06 -3.84
C SER A 104 0.85 -3.61 -5.23
N ALA A 105 -0.11 -3.66 -6.15
CA ALA A 105 0.14 -4.11 -7.52
C ALA A 105 1.10 -3.16 -8.26
N ALA A 106 0.92 -1.86 -8.11
CA ALA A 106 1.82 -0.86 -8.69
C ALA A 106 3.24 -0.98 -8.12
N CYS A 107 3.37 -1.22 -6.81
CA CYS A 107 4.66 -1.47 -6.17
C CYS A 107 5.37 -2.68 -6.79
N GLN A 108 4.65 -3.77 -7.05
CA GLN A 108 5.23 -4.97 -7.68
C GLN A 108 5.74 -4.68 -9.09
N HIS A 109 4.99 -3.93 -9.90
CA HIS A 109 5.42 -3.52 -11.24
C HIS A 109 6.70 -2.68 -11.19
N LEU A 110 6.77 -1.73 -10.27
CA LEU A 110 7.93 -0.87 -10.11
C LEU A 110 9.16 -1.64 -9.60
N LYS A 111 8.99 -2.56 -8.65
CA LYS A 111 10.06 -3.44 -8.18
C LYS A 111 10.66 -4.28 -9.33
N LYS A 112 9.81 -4.87 -10.15
CA LYS A 112 10.23 -5.65 -11.34
C LYS A 112 11.00 -4.78 -12.34
N ALA A 113 10.68 -3.50 -12.43
CA ALA A 113 11.37 -2.53 -13.28
C ALA A 113 12.67 -1.97 -12.67
N GLY A 114 13.06 -2.40 -11.47
CA GLY A 114 14.31 -2.02 -10.81
C GLY A 114 14.25 -0.76 -9.95
N PHE A 115 13.07 -0.31 -9.55
CA PHE A 115 12.90 0.83 -8.64
C PHE A 115 12.96 0.41 -7.17
N GLU A 116 13.47 1.30 -6.32
CA GLU A 116 13.28 1.22 -4.87
C GLU A 116 11.89 1.76 -4.52
N VAL A 117 11.00 0.91 -4.01
CA VAL A 117 9.59 1.21 -3.87
C VAL A 117 9.10 0.99 -2.46
N PHE A 118 8.32 1.93 -1.97
CA PHE A 118 7.59 1.85 -0.71
C PHE A 118 6.09 2.02 -0.95
N ASN A 119 5.28 1.31 -0.19
CA ASN A 119 3.84 1.45 -0.20
C ASN A 119 3.42 2.35 0.97
N LEU A 120 2.68 3.43 0.71
CA LEU A 120 2.15 4.29 1.78
C LEU A 120 1.04 3.55 2.53
N LYS A 121 1.36 3.12 3.74
CA LYS A 121 0.43 2.41 4.62
C LYS A 121 -0.77 3.28 4.95
N GLY A 122 -1.97 2.75 4.70
CA GLY A 122 -3.21 3.48 4.87
C GLY A 122 -3.49 4.56 3.81
N GLY A 123 -2.62 4.73 2.83
CA GLY A 123 -2.80 5.61 1.69
C GLY A 123 -3.04 7.08 2.05
N ILE A 124 -3.75 7.79 1.18
CA ILE A 124 -4.07 9.20 1.40
C ILE A 124 -4.94 9.45 2.64
N LEU A 125 -5.76 8.46 3.04
CA LEU A 125 -6.58 8.58 4.25
C LEU A 125 -5.71 8.67 5.51
N ALA A 126 -4.67 7.84 5.63
CA ALA A 126 -3.73 7.91 6.75
C ALA A 126 -2.92 9.22 6.72
N TRP A 127 -2.50 9.66 5.54
CA TRP A 127 -1.81 10.95 5.35
C TRP A 127 -2.64 12.12 5.87
N GLN A 128 -3.92 12.15 5.52
CA GLN A 128 -4.85 13.20 5.97
C GLN A 128 -5.17 13.08 7.47
N SER A 129 -5.29 11.85 8.01
CA SER A 129 -5.52 11.62 9.45
C SER A 129 -4.37 12.14 10.30
N ASP A 130 -3.15 12.11 9.79
CA ASP A 130 -1.96 12.66 10.45
C ASP A 130 -1.81 14.17 10.22
N ASN A 131 -2.83 14.83 9.67
CA ASN A 131 -2.86 16.27 9.38
C ASN A 131 -1.71 16.74 8.48
N LEU A 132 -1.20 15.87 7.62
CA LEU A 132 -0.17 16.22 6.66
C LEU A 132 -0.76 16.98 5.47
N PRO A 133 -0.01 17.91 4.87
CA PRO A 133 -0.53 18.81 3.86
C PRO A 133 -0.88 18.09 2.55
N VAL A 134 -2.02 18.46 2.00
CA VAL A 134 -2.47 18.06 0.66
C VAL A 134 -2.70 19.30 -0.19
N THR A 135 -2.54 19.14 -1.50
CA THR A 135 -2.85 20.18 -2.47
C THR A 135 -3.94 19.74 -3.43
N ARG A 136 -4.55 20.69 -4.10
CA ARG A 136 -5.58 20.45 -5.13
C ARG A 136 -5.10 21.01 -6.46
N LYS A 137 -5.44 20.33 -7.54
CA LYS A 137 -5.19 20.91 -8.87
C LYS A 137 -6.13 22.12 -9.04
N LYS A 138 -5.57 23.29 -9.22
CA LYS A 138 -6.36 24.48 -9.62
C LYS A 138 -6.99 24.19 -10.99
N LYS A 139 -8.30 24.50 -11.12
CA LYS A 139 -8.98 24.46 -12.42
C LYS A 139 -8.37 25.48 -13.37
#